data_19376b56f2b20bf33344c50e58358a8d
#
_entry.id   19376b56f2b20bf33344c50e58358a8d
#
_cell.length_a   1.000
_cell.length_b   1.000
_cell.length_c   1.000
_cell.angle_alpha   90.00
_cell.angle_beta   90.00
_cell.angle_gamma   90.00
#
_symmetry.space_group_name_H-M   'P 1'
#
loop_
_entity.id
_entity.type
_entity.pdbx_description
1 polymer ?
#
loop_
_entity_poly.entity_id
_entity_poly.type
_entity_poly.pdbx_seq_one_letter_code
_entity_poly.pdbx_strand_id
1 'polypeptide(L)'
;MANISAADVKRLREQTGAGMMDCKNALTEANGDFEAAIEILRLKGAKDVTKRATRTAGNGLVTAELDGTQAGVLVELNCETDFVAKNERFQEVAAQIAKAALRSKVTDRLALLTTEVSDGKTVEQLIEEASASIKEKLELGRFARLEGGYVVSYLHRSDRDLPPTLGVLVQLDKPSEEVARDLAQQIAAMRPQYVTRDEVPADIVEKERRIAEQITRDEGKPEQAIPRIVEGRLGAFFKDVVLVEQAFVKEPKQSVAQILKTDGLTVRAFARFQVGQA
;
A
#
# COMPACT_ATOMS: atom_id res chain seq x y z
N MET A 1 -7.52 44.13 23.12
CA MET A 1 -6.89 42.99 22.40
C MET A 1 -6.16 42.16 23.42
N ALA A 2 -6.40 40.88 23.48
CA ALA A 2 -5.68 39.98 24.38
C ALA A 2 -4.18 39.99 24.04
N ASN A 3 -3.32 40.10 25.05
CA ASN A 3 -1.87 40.07 24.84
C ASN A 3 -1.44 38.59 24.71
N ILE A 4 -1.36 38.13 23.48
CA ILE A 4 -1.00 36.72 23.16
C ILE A 4 0.50 36.57 23.32
N SER A 5 0.91 35.77 24.31
CA SER A 5 2.32 35.49 24.56
C SER A 5 2.89 34.45 23.61
N ALA A 6 4.22 34.48 23.42
CA ALA A 6 4.92 33.43 22.69
C ALA A 6 4.75 32.03 23.33
N ALA A 7 4.53 31.98 24.66
CA ALA A 7 4.26 30.76 25.38
C ALA A 7 2.90 30.16 25.02
N ASP A 8 1.86 31.01 24.88
CA ASP A 8 0.52 30.58 24.47
C ASP A 8 0.55 30.01 23.04
N VAL A 9 1.27 30.66 22.13
CA VAL A 9 1.43 30.19 20.75
C VAL A 9 2.15 28.84 20.73
N LYS A 10 3.21 28.69 21.53
CA LYS A 10 3.96 27.43 21.64
C LYS A 10 3.07 26.30 22.19
N ARG A 11 2.34 26.58 23.25
CA ARG A 11 1.39 25.62 23.88
C ARG A 11 0.30 25.16 22.88
N LEU A 12 -0.31 26.09 22.14
CA LEU A 12 -1.33 25.75 21.15
C LEU A 12 -0.74 24.92 20.00
N ARG A 13 0.51 25.23 19.59
CA ARG A 13 1.23 24.46 18.59
C ARG A 13 1.54 23.05 19.06
N GLU A 14 2.00 22.85 20.28
CA GLU A 14 2.26 21.54 20.86
C GLU A 14 0.99 20.70 20.94
N GLN A 15 -0.15 21.32 21.22
CA GLN A 15 -1.43 20.66 21.34
C GLN A 15 -2.06 20.30 19.97
N THR A 16 -1.88 21.14 18.95
CA THR A 16 -2.57 21.02 17.65
C THR A 16 -1.68 20.56 16.51
N GLY A 17 -0.34 20.65 16.65
CA GLY A 17 0.60 20.41 15.56
C GLY A 17 0.58 21.48 14.45
N ALA A 18 -0.25 22.53 14.57
CA ALA A 18 -0.40 23.58 13.56
C ALA A 18 0.85 24.47 13.47
N GLY A 19 1.00 25.19 12.36
CA GLY A 19 2.12 26.13 12.17
C GLY A 19 2.10 27.28 13.18
N MET A 20 3.29 27.77 13.57
CA MET A 20 3.44 28.84 14.58
C MET A 20 2.60 30.08 14.25
N MET A 21 2.61 30.50 12.98
CA MET A 21 1.82 31.68 12.54
C MET A 21 0.33 31.39 12.52
N ASP A 22 -0.07 30.17 12.18
CA ASP A 22 -1.48 29.77 12.21
C ASP A 22 -2.01 29.77 13.65
N CYS A 23 -1.24 29.23 14.61
CA CYS A 23 -1.57 29.30 16.03
C CYS A 23 -1.67 30.73 16.56
N LYS A 24 -0.72 31.61 16.19
CA LYS A 24 -0.76 33.02 16.56
C LYS A 24 -2.02 33.71 16.02
N ASN A 25 -2.31 33.52 14.74
CA ASN A 25 -3.48 34.13 14.10
C ASN A 25 -4.79 33.61 14.72
N ALA A 26 -4.91 32.30 14.96
CA ALA A 26 -6.07 31.71 15.58
C ALA A 26 -6.30 32.22 17.02
N LEU A 27 -5.24 32.32 17.85
CA LEU A 27 -5.35 32.92 19.18
C LEU A 27 -5.71 34.40 19.11
N THR A 28 -5.22 35.15 18.12
CA THR A 28 -5.58 36.54 17.94
C THR A 28 -7.06 36.69 17.59
N GLU A 29 -7.55 35.90 16.65
CA GLU A 29 -8.96 35.87 16.22
C GLU A 29 -9.90 35.44 17.36
N ALA A 30 -9.46 34.46 18.16
CA ALA A 30 -10.15 33.95 19.32
C ALA A 30 -10.00 34.83 20.58
N ASN A 31 -9.32 36.00 20.49
CA ASN A 31 -9.04 36.89 21.66
C ASN A 31 -8.36 36.16 22.84
N GLY A 32 -7.54 35.16 22.56
CA GLY A 32 -6.79 34.35 23.56
C GLY A 32 -7.55 33.16 24.09
N ASP A 33 -8.76 32.87 23.62
CA ASP A 33 -9.50 31.65 23.95
C ASP A 33 -8.89 30.44 23.20
N PHE A 34 -8.37 29.46 23.94
CA PHE A 34 -7.70 28.29 23.36
C PHE A 34 -8.66 27.33 22.66
N GLU A 35 -9.85 27.13 23.19
CA GLU A 35 -10.84 26.23 22.60
C GLU A 35 -11.35 26.79 21.27
N ALA A 36 -11.71 28.07 21.24
CA ALA A 36 -12.09 28.76 20.02
C ALA A 36 -10.93 28.80 18.99
N ALA A 37 -9.67 28.96 19.44
CA ALA A 37 -8.51 28.92 18.56
C ALA A 37 -8.30 27.54 17.94
N ILE A 38 -8.52 26.44 18.69
CA ILE A 38 -8.49 25.06 18.18
C ILE A 38 -9.57 24.86 17.11
N GLU A 39 -10.79 25.35 17.34
CA GLU A 39 -11.89 25.27 16.37
C GLU A 39 -11.55 26.01 15.07
N ILE A 40 -11.03 27.23 15.17
CA ILE A 40 -10.57 28.02 14.01
C ILE A 40 -9.50 27.26 13.23
N LEU A 41 -8.52 26.65 13.91
CA LEU A 41 -7.47 25.87 13.26
C LEU A 41 -8.03 24.62 12.55
N ARG A 42 -9.00 23.94 13.15
CA ARG A 42 -9.67 22.79 12.53
C ARG A 42 -10.43 23.18 11.27
N LEU A 43 -11.23 24.25 11.33
CA LEU A 43 -11.99 24.75 10.18
C LEU A 43 -11.06 25.20 9.03
N LYS A 44 -9.95 25.86 9.36
CA LYS A 44 -8.94 26.25 8.38
C LYS A 44 -8.26 25.02 7.77
N GLY A 45 -7.87 24.06 8.60
CA GLY A 45 -7.26 22.80 8.17
C GLY A 45 -8.13 22.05 7.18
N ALA A 46 -9.42 21.88 7.46
CA ALA A 46 -10.38 21.22 6.59
C ALA A 46 -10.50 21.90 5.21
N LYS A 47 -10.57 23.25 5.17
CA LYS A 47 -10.58 24.02 3.92
C LYS A 47 -9.30 23.82 3.11
N ASP A 48 -8.15 23.76 3.76
CA ASP A 48 -6.87 23.60 3.10
C ASP A 48 -6.67 22.14 2.60
N VAL A 49 -7.18 21.13 3.30
CA VAL A 49 -7.24 19.73 2.83
C VAL A 49 -8.06 19.64 1.55
N THR A 50 -9.26 20.23 1.52
CA THR A 50 -10.10 20.24 0.32
C THR A 50 -9.39 20.87 -0.89
N LYS A 51 -8.65 21.98 -0.69
CA LYS A 51 -7.87 22.60 -1.78
C LYS A 51 -6.74 21.71 -2.30
N ARG A 52 -6.18 20.82 -1.46
CA ARG A 52 -5.12 19.91 -1.85
C ARG A 52 -5.64 18.62 -2.47
N ALA A 53 -6.93 18.32 -2.42
CA ALA A 53 -7.51 17.08 -2.92
C ALA A 53 -7.14 16.76 -4.37
N THR A 54 -6.94 17.79 -5.22
CA THR A 54 -6.57 17.65 -6.62
C THR A 54 -5.07 17.45 -6.88
N ARG A 55 -4.22 17.54 -5.83
CA ARG A 55 -2.79 17.34 -5.98
C ARG A 55 -2.45 15.85 -6.11
N THR A 56 -1.31 15.55 -6.70
CA THR A 56 -0.83 14.17 -6.84
C THR A 56 -0.02 13.75 -5.61
N ALA A 57 -0.39 12.64 -5.00
CA ALA A 57 0.35 12.00 -3.92
C ALA A 57 1.10 10.77 -4.47
N GLY A 58 2.25 11.02 -5.10
CA GLY A 58 3.04 9.99 -5.80
C GLY A 58 4.14 9.34 -4.96
N ASN A 59 4.39 9.84 -3.76
CA ASN A 59 5.31 9.29 -2.77
C ASN A 59 4.53 8.65 -1.62
N GLY A 60 5.22 8.04 -0.66
CA GLY A 60 4.59 7.43 0.49
C GLY A 60 5.35 6.23 1.04
N LEU A 61 4.64 5.38 1.74
CA LEU A 61 5.15 4.14 2.29
C LEU A 61 4.14 2.99 2.19
N VAL A 62 4.66 1.77 2.30
CA VAL A 62 3.86 0.57 2.54
C VAL A 62 4.21 0.03 3.92
N THR A 63 3.19 -0.26 4.70
CA THR A 63 3.34 -0.87 6.03
C THR A 63 2.47 -2.11 6.15
N ALA A 64 2.84 -3.01 7.06
CA ALA A 64 2.10 -4.23 7.35
C ALA A 64 1.92 -4.38 8.86
N GLU A 65 0.82 -5.02 9.26
CA GLU A 65 0.58 -5.44 10.63
C GLU A 65 0.08 -6.89 10.61
N LEU A 66 0.56 -7.72 11.54
CA LEU A 66 0.25 -9.15 11.61
C LEU A 66 -0.36 -9.50 12.97
N ASP A 67 -1.33 -10.40 12.97
CA ASP A 67 -1.81 -11.10 14.17
C ASP A 67 -1.17 -12.50 14.20
N GLY A 68 0.03 -12.58 14.76
CA GLY A 68 0.87 -13.76 14.66
C GLY A 68 1.09 -14.14 13.20
N THR A 69 0.68 -15.35 12.84
CA THR A 69 0.72 -15.85 11.45
C THR A 69 -0.68 -16.16 10.92
N GLN A 70 -1.74 -15.77 11.64
CA GLN A 70 -3.13 -16.11 11.29
C GLN A 70 -3.80 -15.07 10.41
N ALA A 71 -3.40 -13.81 10.54
CA ALA A 71 -3.92 -12.72 9.73
C ALA A 71 -2.87 -11.64 9.52
N GLY A 72 -2.99 -10.92 8.42
CA GLY A 72 -2.13 -9.79 8.12
C GLY A 72 -2.83 -8.76 7.25
N VAL A 73 -2.40 -7.53 7.40
CA VAL A 73 -2.84 -6.41 6.56
C VAL A 73 -1.65 -5.74 5.91
N LEU A 74 -1.85 -5.24 4.70
CA LEU A 74 -0.91 -4.41 3.97
C LEU A 74 -1.61 -3.09 3.65
N VAL A 75 -0.96 -1.99 3.99
CA VAL A 75 -1.50 -0.64 3.83
C VAL A 75 -0.49 0.23 3.09
N GLU A 76 -0.94 0.92 2.08
CA GLU A 76 -0.21 1.98 1.40
C GLU A 76 -0.78 3.32 1.83
N LEU A 77 0.09 4.20 2.35
CA LEU A 77 -0.25 5.59 2.65
C LEU A 77 0.61 6.50 1.77
N ASN A 78 -0.04 7.39 1.03
CA ASN A 78 0.61 8.25 0.05
C ASN A 78 0.69 9.69 0.53
N CYS A 79 1.75 10.40 0.07
CA CYS A 79 2.01 11.83 0.29
C CYS A 79 2.59 12.47 -0.98
N GLU A 80 2.75 13.81 -0.97
CA GLU A 80 3.26 14.54 -2.14
C GLU A 80 4.77 14.35 -2.32
N THR A 81 5.55 14.32 -1.22
CA THR A 81 7.02 14.32 -1.26
C THR A 81 7.65 13.19 -0.44
N ASP A 82 8.88 12.82 -0.81
CA ASP A 82 9.71 11.88 -0.04
C ASP A 82 10.15 12.43 1.31
N PHE A 83 10.24 13.76 1.47
CA PHE A 83 10.49 14.40 2.75
C PHE A 83 9.41 14.08 3.78
N VAL A 84 8.14 14.10 3.36
CA VAL A 84 7.01 13.72 4.22
C VAL A 84 6.99 12.22 4.47
N ALA A 85 7.35 11.38 3.50
CA ALA A 85 7.47 9.94 3.71
C ALA A 85 8.48 9.58 4.83
N LYS A 86 9.55 10.37 4.99
CA LYS A 86 10.55 10.23 6.07
C LYS A 86 10.08 10.75 7.43
N ASN A 87 9.01 11.55 7.46
CA ASN A 87 8.54 12.18 8.69
C ASN A 87 7.95 11.14 9.65
N GLU A 88 8.40 11.15 10.91
CA GLU A 88 7.94 10.22 11.94
C GLU A 88 6.42 10.26 12.12
N ARG A 89 5.81 11.46 12.12
CA ARG A 89 4.37 11.61 12.26
C ARG A 89 3.59 10.92 11.12
N PHE A 90 4.10 10.99 9.89
CA PHE A 90 3.50 10.30 8.75
C PHE A 90 3.58 8.77 8.91
N GLN A 91 4.73 8.27 9.36
CA GLN A 91 4.94 6.85 9.61
C GLN A 91 4.06 6.34 10.77
N GLU A 92 3.89 7.13 11.83
CA GLU A 92 2.97 6.84 12.94
C GLU A 92 1.52 6.72 12.47
N VAL A 93 1.08 7.65 11.61
CA VAL A 93 -0.29 7.60 11.01
C VAL A 93 -0.48 6.30 10.24
N ALA A 94 0.47 5.92 9.39
CA ALA A 94 0.40 4.67 8.65
C ALA A 94 0.34 3.44 9.58
N ALA A 95 1.15 3.42 10.64
CA ALA A 95 1.14 2.34 11.63
C ALA A 95 -0.20 2.26 12.40
N GLN A 96 -0.80 3.41 12.77
CA GLN A 96 -2.10 3.45 13.41
C GLN A 96 -3.20 2.91 12.49
N ILE A 97 -3.17 3.27 11.21
CA ILE A 97 -4.11 2.76 10.20
C ILE A 97 -3.97 1.23 10.07
N ALA A 98 -2.75 0.71 9.96
CA ALA A 98 -2.52 -0.74 9.85
C ALA A 98 -3.04 -1.50 11.07
N LYS A 99 -2.80 -1.00 12.28
CA LYS A 99 -3.34 -1.59 13.51
C LYS A 99 -4.88 -1.56 13.55
N ALA A 100 -5.49 -0.45 13.15
CA ALA A 100 -6.94 -0.34 13.06
C ALA A 100 -7.51 -1.31 12.02
N ALA A 101 -6.89 -1.42 10.85
CA ALA A 101 -7.24 -2.35 9.79
C ALA A 101 -7.21 -3.81 10.26
N LEU A 102 -6.14 -4.20 10.96
CA LEU A 102 -6.01 -5.56 11.49
C LEU A 102 -7.12 -5.87 12.51
N ARG A 103 -7.36 -4.95 13.45
CA ARG A 103 -8.34 -5.09 14.54
C ARG A 103 -9.78 -5.14 14.05
N SER A 104 -10.15 -4.29 13.07
CA SER A 104 -11.52 -4.13 12.59
C SER A 104 -11.99 -5.24 11.66
N LYS A 105 -11.08 -6.04 11.12
CA LYS A 105 -11.35 -7.14 10.17
C LYS A 105 -12.03 -6.69 8.86
N VAL A 106 -11.97 -5.42 8.52
CA VAL A 106 -12.44 -4.93 7.21
C VAL A 106 -11.59 -5.49 6.07
N THR A 107 -12.19 -5.61 4.89
CA THR A 107 -11.56 -6.22 3.71
C THR A 107 -11.43 -5.28 2.53
N ASP A 108 -12.05 -4.10 2.61
CA ASP A 108 -12.00 -3.11 1.54
C ASP A 108 -11.55 -1.72 2.05
N ARG A 109 -11.03 -0.93 1.11
CA ARG A 109 -10.47 0.40 1.38
C ARG A 109 -11.50 1.39 1.92
N LEU A 110 -12.74 1.35 1.42
CA LEU A 110 -13.77 2.32 1.82
C LEU A 110 -14.23 2.03 3.25
N ALA A 111 -14.43 0.75 3.59
CA ALA A 111 -14.72 0.35 4.97
C ALA A 111 -13.58 0.72 5.92
N LEU A 112 -12.31 0.64 5.46
CA LEU A 112 -11.18 1.04 6.28
C LEU A 112 -11.19 2.54 6.59
N LEU A 113 -11.56 3.41 5.66
CA LEU A 113 -11.64 4.86 5.89
C LEU A 113 -12.60 5.22 7.03
N THR A 114 -13.70 4.48 7.17
CA THR A 114 -14.71 4.70 8.23
C THR A 114 -14.42 3.96 9.53
N THR A 115 -13.36 3.16 9.57
CA THR A 115 -12.95 2.40 10.75
C THR A 115 -12.39 3.34 11.82
N GLU A 116 -12.78 3.11 13.07
CA GLU A 116 -12.25 3.83 14.22
C GLU A 116 -10.80 3.41 14.53
N VAL A 117 -9.91 4.39 14.66
CA VAL A 117 -8.50 4.19 15.02
C VAL A 117 -8.33 4.22 16.54
N SER A 118 -8.71 5.33 17.15
CA SER A 118 -8.69 5.57 18.61
C SER A 118 -9.53 6.79 18.94
N ASP A 119 -10.03 6.87 20.17
CA ASP A 119 -10.73 8.06 20.69
C ASP A 119 -11.90 8.58 19.84
N GLY A 120 -12.61 7.67 19.18
CA GLY A 120 -13.76 7.99 18.31
C GLY A 120 -13.39 8.60 16.97
N LYS A 121 -12.10 8.65 16.59
CA LYS A 121 -11.63 9.13 15.31
C LYS A 121 -11.58 8.01 14.28
N THR A 122 -12.07 8.28 13.07
CA THR A 122 -11.93 7.38 11.93
C THR A 122 -10.57 7.52 11.25
N VAL A 123 -10.21 6.52 10.43
CA VAL A 123 -9.00 6.56 9.58
C VAL A 123 -9.01 7.81 8.68
N GLU A 124 -10.16 8.15 8.08
CA GLU A 124 -10.30 9.34 7.25
C GLU A 124 -9.98 10.62 8.01
N GLN A 125 -10.57 10.78 9.21
CA GLN A 125 -10.29 11.93 10.07
C GLN A 125 -8.83 12.02 10.51
N LEU A 126 -8.20 10.87 10.81
CA LEU A 126 -6.78 10.82 11.15
C LEU A 126 -5.90 11.31 9.98
N ILE A 127 -6.21 10.89 8.75
CA ILE A 127 -5.49 11.31 7.54
C ILE A 127 -5.71 12.80 7.28
N GLU A 128 -6.93 13.33 7.43
CA GLU A 128 -7.24 14.73 7.25
C GLU A 128 -6.51 15.62 8.27
N GLU A 129 -6.51 15.25 9.55
CA GLU A 129 -5.77 15.97 10.60
C GLU A 129 -4.26 15.97 10.32
N ALA A 130 -3.71 14.83 9.92
CA ALA A 130 -2.30 14.73 9.56
C ALA A 130 -1.97 15.58 8.32
N SER A 131 -2.82 15.56 7.28
CA SER A 131 -2.67 16.39 6.09
C SER A 131 -2.73 17.88 6.40
N ALA A 132 -3.63 18.31 7.31
CA ALA A 132 -3.72 19.69 7.76
C ALA A 132 -2.44 20.15 8.49
N SER A 133 -1.87 19.29 9.35
CA SER A 133 -0.65 19.57 10.12
C SER A 133 0.62 19.56 9.25
N ILE A 134 0.78 18.55 8.42
CA ILE A 134 1.94 18.33 7.54
C ILE A 134 1.93 19.31 6.35
N LYS A 135 0.73 19.77 5.94
CA LYS A 135 0.48 20.68 4.81
C LYS A 135 0.72 20.06 3.43
N GLU A 136 0.69 18.75 3.34
CA GLU A 136 0.66 18.00 2.09
C GLU A 136 -0.64 17.20 1.96
N LYS A 137 -1.00 16.82 0.73
CA LYS A 137 -2.04 15.83 0.50
C LYS A 137 -1.55 14.49 1.03
N LEU A 138 -2.32 13.89 1.93
CA LEU A 138 -2.18 12.51 2.35
C LEU A 138 -3.37 11.72 1.85
N GLU A 139 -3.14 10.49 1.42
CA GLU A 139 -4.21 9.64 0.87
C GLU A 139 -3.97 8.18 1.24
N LEU A 140 -5.03 7.51 1.72
CA LEU A 140 -5.01 6.05 1.82
C LEU A 140 -4.98 5.48 0.41
N GLY A 141 -3.89 4.83 0.04
CA GLY A 141 -3.72 4.15 -1.24
C GLY A 141 -4.41 2.77 -1.25
N ARG A 142 -3.64 1.74 -1.54
CA ARG A 142 -4.13 0.35 -1.56
C ARG A 142 -4.19 -0.23 -0.16
N PHE A 143 -5.11 -1.17 0.00
CA PHE A 143 -5.29 -1.95 1.21
C PHE A 143 -5.57 -3.40 0.85
N ALA A 144 -4.95 -4.33 1.58
CA ALA A 144 -5.24 -5.75 1.49
C ALA A 144 -5.23 -6.40 2.87
N ARG A 145 -6.08 -7.41 3.04
CA ARG A 145 -6.13 -8.29 4.21
C ARG A 145 -6.08 -9.74 3.76
N LEU A 146 -5.23 -10.53 4.38
CA LEU A 146 -5.19 -11.98 4.24
C LEU A 146 -5.42 -12.60 5.63
N GLU A 147 -6.22 -13.67 5.68
CA GLU A 147 -6.61 -14.32 6.93
C GLU A 147 -6.74 -15.84 6.74
N GLY A 148 -6.24 -16.59 7.72
CA GLY A 148 -6.22 -18.05 7.74
C GLY A 148 -4.95 -18.66 7.16
N GLY A 149 -4.71 -19.94 7.46
CA GLY A 149 -3.49 -20.64 7.07
C GLY A 149 -2.25 -20.05 7.75
N TYR A 150 -1.25 -19.69 6.95
CA TYR A 150 0.01 -19.11 7.41
C TYR A 150 0.30 -17.82 6.63
N VAL A 151 0.18 -16.67 7.28
CA VAL A 151 0.35 -15.34 6.67
C VAL A 151 1.68 -14.74 7.11
N VAL A 152 2.46 -14.25 6.16
CA VAL A 152 3.70 -13.50 6.41
C VAL A 152 3.73 -12.22 5.62
N SER A 153 4.49 -11.23 6.09
CA SER A 153 4.76 -10.00 5.38
C SER A 153 6.24 -9.85 5.06
N TYR A 154 6.52 -9.16 3.95
CA TYR A 154 7.83 -8.70 3.57
C TYR A 154 7.77 -7.23 3.18
N LEU A 155 8.57 -6.40 3.84
CA LEU A 155 8.69 -4.97 3.54
C LEU A 155 10.10 -4.70 3.00
N HIS A 156 10.17 -4.15 1.80
CA HIS A 156 11.43 -3.84 1.13
C HIS A 156 11.73 -2.34 1.17
N ARG A 157 12.92 -2.00 1.65
CA ARG A 157 13.47 -0.63 1.60
C ARG A 157 14.41 -0.52 0.42
N SER A 158 14.11 0.37 -0.51
CA SER A 158 15.00 0.67 -1.64
C SER A 158 16.15 1.59 -1.21
N ASP A 159 15.95 2.37 -0.15
CA ASP A 159 16.89 3.33 0.41
C ASP A 159 16.88 3.19 1.94
N ARG A 160 18.04 3.40 2.58
CA ARG A 160 18.19 3.33 4.05
C ARG A 160 17.44 4.45 4.77
N ASP A 161 17.35 5.60 4.12
CA ASP A 161 16.74 6.81 4.69
C ASP A 161 15.23 6.91 4.42
N LEU A 162 14.68 6.01 3.57
CA LEU A 162 13.25 5.94 3.28
C LEU A 162 12.57 4.81 4.04
N PRO A 163 11.29 4.98 4.42
CA PRO A 163 10.48 3.86 4.86
C PRO A 163 10.30 2.86 3.71
N PRO A 164 9.81 1.63 4.00
CA PRO A 164 9.50 0.66 2.95
C PRO A 164 8.52 1.23 1.92
N THR A 165 8.90 1.21 0.65
CA THR A 165 8.05 1.64 -0.48
C THR A 165 7.44 0.47 -1.22
N LEU A 166 7.86 -0.76 -0.92
CA LEU A 166 7.32 -1.99 -1.44
C LEU A 166 7.00 -2.93 -0.30
N GLY A 167 5.82 -3.52 -0.33
CA GLY A 167 5.38 -4.51 0.64
C GLY A 167 4.66 -5.67 -0.03
N VAL A 168 4.76 -6.84 0.59
CA VAL A 168 4.12 -8.08 0.16
C VAL A 168 3.49 -8.75 1.37
N LEU A 169 2.27 -9.27 1.21
CA LEU A 169 1.69 -10.31 2.06
C LEU A 169 1.61 -11.60 1.27
N VAL A 170 1.91 -12.72 1.91
CA VAL A 170 1.75 -14.07 1.35
C VAL A 170 0.98 -14.93 2.32
N GLN A 171 0.05 -15.72 1.81
CA GLN A 171 -0.73 -16.69 2.55
C GLN A 171 -0.45 -18.11 2.02
N LEU A 172 0.06 -18.97 2.88
CA LEU A 172 0.19 -20.40 2.64
C LEU A 172 -0.94 -21.18 3.32
N ASP A 173 -1.17 -22.40 2.86
CA ASP A 173 -2.14 -23.32 3.47
C ASP A 173 -1.69 -23.83 4.85
N LYS A 174 -0.38 -23.92 5.10
CA LYS A 174 0.22 -24.38 6.34
C LYS A 174 1.58 -23.73 6.62
N PRO A 175 2.10 -23.80 7.86
CA PRO A 175 3.32 -23.12 8.26
C PRO A 175 4.56 -23.60 7.49
N SER A 176 5.34 -22.62 6.96
CA SER A 176 6.71 -22.77 6.48
C SER A 176 7.36 -21.39 6.41
N GLU A 177 8.13 -21.03 7.43
CA GLU A 177 8.72 -19.68 7.52
C GLU A 177 9.68 -19.40 6.35
N GLU A 178 10.55 -20.38 6.04
CA GLU A 178 11.54 -20.24 4.96
C GLU A 178 10.86 -20.03 3.60
N VAL A 179 9.96 -20.96 3.22
CA VAL A 179 9.27 -20.89 1.92
C VAL A 179 8.42 -19.63 1.82
N ALA A 180 7.70 -19.26 2.88
CA ALA A 180 6.88 -18.07 2.88
C ALA A 180 7.69 -16.78 2.69
N ARG A 181 8.85 -16.67 3.35
CA ARG A 181 9.80 -15.56 3.17
C ARG A 181 10.33 -15.52 1.74
N ASP A 182 10.73 -16.66 1.20
CA ASP A 182 11.27 -16.77 -0.14
C ASP A 182 10.25 -16.39 -1.20
N LEU A 183 9.01 -16.83 -1.03
CA LEU A 183 7.91 -16.46 -1.91
C LEU A 183 7.59 -14.97 -1.82
N ALA A 184 7.63 -14.37 -0.62
CA ALA A 184 7.42 -12.93 -0.47
C ALA A 184 8.51 -12.13 -1.21
N GLN A 185 9.77 -12.57 -1.18
CA GLN A 185 10.87 -11.98 -1.95
C GLN A 185 10.71 -12.23 -3.46
N GLN A 186 10.28 -13.43 -3.87
CA GLN A 186 9.93 -13.75 -5.26
C GLN A 186 8.87 -12.80 -5.80
N ILE A 187 7.76 -12.64 -5.07
CA ILE A 187 6.65 -11.76 -5.45
C ILE A 187 7.12 -10.29 -5.52
N ALA A 188 7.93 -9.86 -4.55
CA ALA A 188 8.50 -8.52 -4.55
C ALA A 188 9.31 -8.24 -5.83
N ALA A 189 10.18 -9.18 -6.23
CA ALA A 189 11.10 -9.04 -7.35
C ALA A 189 10.42 -9.27 -8.71
N MET A 190 9.66 -10.35 -8.84
CA MET A 190 9.13 -10.84 -10.13
C MET A 190 7.74 -10.32 -10.48
N ARG A 191 7.07 -9.63 -9.53
CA ARG A 191 5.79 -8.92 -9.75
C ARG A 191 4.67 -9.77 -10.40
N PRO A 192 4.43 -11.01 -9.96
CA PRO A 192 3.29 -11.77 -10.47
C PRO A 192 1.99 -11.02 -10.18
N GLN A 193 0.98 -11.29 -10.99
CA GLN A 193 -0.36 -10.71 -10.83
C GLN A 193 -1.38 -11.72 -10.30
N TYR A 194 -1.12 -13.02 -10.52
CA TYR A 194 -2.01 -14.12 -10.20
C TYR A 194 -1.24 -15.24 -9.52
N VAL A 195 -1.90 -16.02 -8.68
CA VAL A 195 -1.27 -17.22 -8.09
C VAL A 195 -1.21 -18.32 -9.13
N THR A 196 -2.34 -18.62 -9.81
CA THR A 196 -2.48 -19.70 -10.80
C THR A 196 -3.03 -19.17 -12.13
N ARG A 197 -2.95 -19.98 -13.19
CA ARG A 197 -3.53 -19.64 -14.52
C ARG A 197 -5.03 -19.42 -14.47
N ASP A 198 -5.73 -20.19 -13.64
CA ASP A 198 -7.19 -20.14 -13.57
C ASP A 198 -7.71 -18.79 -13.02
N GLU A 199 -6.82 -18.03 -12.35
CA GLU A 199 -7.12 -16.68 -11.87
C GLU A 199 -6.98 -15.61 -12.96
N VAL A 200 -6.30 -15.92 -14.08
CA VAL A 200 -6.12 -14.96 -15.17
C VAL A 200 -7.44 -14.80 -15.92
N PRO A 201 -8.02 -13.57 -16.00
CA PRO A 201 -9.26 -13.34 -16.69
C PRO A 201 -9.20 -13.79 -18.16
N ALA A 202 -10.26 -14.47 -18.62
CA ALA A 202 -10.32 -15.05 -19.96
C ALA A 202 -10.16 -13.99 -21.09
N ASP A 203 -10.68 -12.79 -20.86
CA ASP A 203 -10.55 -11.65 -21.78
C ASP A 203 -9.10 -11.17 -21.90
N ILE A 204 -8.30 -11.21 -20.82
CA ILE A 204 -6.87 -10.90 -20.84
C ILE A 204 -6.13 -11.98 -21.65
N VAL A 205 -6.40 -13.26 -21.40
CA VAL A 205 -5.77 -14.37 -22.15
C VAL A 205 -6.10 -14.25 -23.65
N GLU A 206 -7.35 -13.97 -23.99
CA GLU A 206 -7.78 -13.83 -25.38
C GLU A 206 -7.17 -12.58 -26.07
N LYS A 207 -7.02 -11.49 -25.33
CA LYS A 207 -6.30 -10.30 -25.81
C LYS A 207 -4.84 -10.62 -26.10
N GLU A 208 -4.15 -11.29 -25.19
CA GLU A 208 -2.76 -11.68 -25.39
C GLU A 208 -2.60 -12.68 -26.54
N ARG A 209 -3.55 -13.60 -26.72
CA ARG A 209 -3.59 -14.52 -27.87
C ARG A 209 -3.65 -13.76 -29.18
N ARG A 210 -4.57 -12.80 -29.32
CA ARG A 210 -4.69 -11.97 -30.53
C ARG A 210 -3.44 -11.15 -30.81
N ILE A 211 -2.82 -10.59 -29.76
CA ILE A 211 -1.56 -9.84 -29.90
C ILE A 211 -0.45 -10.80 -30.37
N ALA A 212 -0.34 -11.97 -29.78
CA ALA A 212 0.66 -12.99 -30.16
C ALA A 212 0.47 -13.45 -31.63
N GLU A 213 -0.77 -13.64 -32.08
CA GLU A 213 -1.09 -13.98 -33.46
C GLU A 213 -0.67 -12.87 -34.43
N GLN A 214 -1.03 -11.62 -34.14
CA GLN A 214 -0.70 -10.48 -34.99
C GLN A 214 0.81 -10.31 -35.10
N ILE A 215 1.54 -10.32 -34.01
CA ILE A 215 3.02 -10.23 -34.01
C ILE A 215 3.62 -11.37 -34.84
N THR A 216 3.07 -12.59 -34.73
CA THR A 216 3.59 -13.76 -35.42
C THR A 216 3.38 -13.65 -36.95
N ARG A 217 2.25 -13.10 -37.40
CA ARG A 217 1.98 -12.80 -38.82
C ARG A 217 2.87 -11.68 -39.33
N ASP A 218 3.05 -10.62 -38.57
CA ASP A 218 3.89 -9.48 -38.95
C ASP A 218 5.37 -9.88 -39.06
N GLU A 219 5.80 -10.90 -38.32
CA GLU A 219 7.12 -11.53 -38.46
C GLU A 219 7.26 -12.42 -39.70
N GLY A 220 6.21 -12.58 -40.51
CA GLY A 220 6.21 -13.38 -41.73
C GLY A 220 6.32 -14.89 -41.47
N LYS A 221 5.88 -15.39 -40.33
CA LYS A 221 5.89 -16.81 -40.05
C LYS A 221 4.87 -17.57 -40.87
N PRO A 222 5.16 -18.82 -41.31
CA PRO A 222 4.20 -19.64 -42.06
C PRO A 222 2.91 -19.85 -41.25
N GLU A 223 1.74 -19.73 -41.91
CA GLU A 223 0.44 -19.91 -41.26
C GLU A 223 0.30 -21.20 -40.48
N GLN A 224 0.88 -22.31 -40.96
CA GLN A 224 0.89 -23.59 -40.28
C GLN A 224 1.66 -23.58 -38.94
N ALA A 225 2.63 -22.67 -38.76
CA ALA A 225 3.42 -22.55 -37.55
C ALA A 225 2.80 -21.60 -36.53
N ILE A 226 1.89 -20.71 -36.94
CA ILE A 226 1.30 -19.68 -36.09
C ILE A 226 0.71 -20.25 -34.81
N PRO A 227 -0.16 -21.27 -34.82
CA PRO A 227 -0.78 -21.78 -33.59
C PRO A 227 0.25 -22.21 -32.55
N ARG A 228 1.32 -22.92 -32.98
CA ARG A 228 2.38 -23.39 -32.09
C ARG A 228 3.19 -22.24 -31.50
N ILE A 229 3.48 -21.21 -32.31
CA ILE A 229 4.23 -20.04 -31.86
C ILE A 229 3.40 -19.24 -30.87
N VAL A 230 2.10 -19.08 -31.14
CA VAL A 230 1.16 -18.39 -30.25
C VAL A 230 1.06 -19.07 -28.89
N GLU A 231 0.93 -20.40 -28.85
CA GLU A 231 0.93 -21.14 -27.58
C GLU A 231 2.25 -20.97 -26.83
N GLY A 232 3.39 -20.92 -27.53
CA GLY A 232 4.69 -20.63 -26.91
C GLY A 232 4.76 -19.22 -26.30
N ARG A 233 4.20 -18.20 -26.99
CA ARG A 233 4.13 -16.81 -26.51
C ARG A 233 3.19 -16.68 -25.31
N LEU A 234 2.02 -17.34 -25.36
CA LEU A 234 1.12 -17.41 -24.20
C LEU A 234 1.77 -18.10 -23.02
N GLY A 235 2.55 -19.17 -23.26
CA GLY A 235 3.32 -19.82 -22.20
C GLY A 235 4.36 -18.88 -21.55
N ALA A 236 4.99 -18.00 -22.34
CA ALA A 236 5.87 -16.95 -21.82
C ALA A 236 5.10 -15.92 -21.00
N PHE A 237 3.97 -15.44 -21.52
CA PHE A 237 3.08 -14.51 -20.79
C PHE A 237 2.66 -15.08 -19.41
N PHE A 238 2.21 -16.35 -19.36
CA PHE A 238 1.86 -16.96 -18.08
C PHE A 238 3.05 -17.05 -17.11
N LYS A 239 4.25 -17.36 -17.59
CA LYS A 239 5.46 -17.35 -16.76
C LYS A 239 5.81 -15.97 -16.20
N ASP A 240 5.40 -14.90 -16.85
CA ASP A 240 5.61 -13.54 -16.36
C ASP A 240 4.58 -13.16 -15.29
N VAL A 241 3.29 -13.50 -15.50
CA VAL A 241 2.21 -12.98 -14.65
C VAL A 241 1.71 -13.97 -13.59
N VAL A 242 1.99 -15.27 -13.70
CA VAL A 242 1.49 -16.32 -12.79
C VAL A 242 2.60 -16.81 -11.86
N LEU A 243 2.43 -16.58 -10.57
CA LEU A 243 3.44 -16.88 -9.54
C LEU A 243 3.98 -18.31 -9.61
N VAL A 244 3.10 -19.32 -9.65
CA VAL A 244 3.52 -20.73 -9.59
C VAL A 244 4.28 -21.18 -10.82
N GLU A 245 4.18 -20.45 -11.95
CA GLU A 245 4.88 -20.75 -13.20
C GLU A 245 6.22 -20.01 -13.35
N GLN A 246 6.44 -18.99 -12.53
CA GLN A 246 7.72 -18.27 -12.55
C GLN A 246 8.88 -19.20 -12.17
N ALA A 247 10.03 -18.96 -12.81
CA ALA A 247 11.28 -19.53 -12.32
C ALA A 247 11.58 -18.99 -10.91
N PHE A 248 11.94 -19.88 -9.99
CA PHE A 248 12.22 -19.48 -8.61
C PHE A 248 13.54 -18.71 -8.54
N VAL A 249 13.52 -17.50 -8.01
CA VAL A 249 14.67 -16.58 -8.03
C VAL A 249 15.91 -17.18 -7.37
N LYS A 250 15.74 -17.93 -6.27
CA LYS A 250 16.86 -18.58 -5.56
C LYS A 250 17.38 -19.82 -6.28
N GLU A 251 16.54 -20.48 -7.08
CA GLU A 251 16.88 -21.67 -7.83
C GLU A 251 16.22 -21.64 -9.24
N PRO A 252 16.79 -20.90 -10.20
CA PRO A 252 16.14 -20.63 -11.49
C PRO A 252 15.90 -21.87 -12.37
N LYS A 253 16.45 -23.02 -12.00
CA LYS A 253 16.19 -24.30 -12.69
C LYS A 253 14.84 -24.92 -12.29
N GLN A 254 14.24 -24.48 -11.20
CA GLN A 254 12.95 -24.92 -10.72
C GLN A 254 11.92 -23.80 -10.83
N SER A 255 10.67 -24.17 -11.05
CA SER A 255 9.55 -23.22 -10.91
C SER A 255 9.09 -23.13 -9.46
N VAL A 256 8.40 -22.04 -9.11
CA VAL A 256 7.74 -21.91 -7.81
C VAL A 256 6.83 -23.11 -7.52
N ALA A 257 6.08 -23.62 -8.53
CA ALA A 257 5.26 -24.81 -8.37
C ALA A 257 6.06 -26.05 -7.94
N GLN A 258 7.29 -26.23 -8.46
CA GLN A 258 8.13 -27.36 -8.08
C GLN A 258 8.62 -27.27 -6.64
N ILE A 259 9.02 -26.06 -6.19
CA ILE A 259 9.39 -25.82 -4.79
C ILE A 259 8.21 -26.12 -3.86
N LEU A 260 7.04 -25.55 -4.14
CA LEU A 260 5.83 -25.77 -3.34
C LEU A 260 5.46 -27.26 -3.26
N LYS A 261 5.56 -27.99 -4.38
CA LYS A 261 5.28 -29.44 -4.41
C LYS A 261 6.23 -30.25 -3.54
N THR A 262 7.52 -29.90 -3.54
CA THR A 262 8.53 -30.60 -2.73
C THR A 262 8.20 -30.50 -1.24
N ASP A 263 7.76 -29.33 -0.78
CA ASP A 263 7.43 -29.08 0.62
C ASP A 263 5.95 -29.40 0.94
N GLY A 264 5.20 -29.84 -0.05
CA GLY A 264 3.77 -30.12 0.08
C GLY A 264 2.95 -28.91 0.51
N LEU A 265 3.29 -27.73 0.01
CA LEU A 265 2.68 -26.43 0.32
C LEU A 265 1.84 -25.91 -0.84
N THR A 266 0.89 -25.03 -0.50
CA THR A 266 0.09 -24.30 -1.47
C THR A 266 0.04 -22.80 -1.11
N VAL A 267 0.28 -21.94 -2.08
CA VAL A 267 -0.01 -20.50 -1.95
C VAL A 267 -1.50 -20.31 -2.16
N ARG A 268 -2.18 -19.69 -1.19
CA ARG A 268 -3.62 -19.37 -1.29
C ARG A 268 -3.86 -18.01 -1.91
N ALA A 269 -3.07 -17.01 -1.48
CA ALA A 269 -3.19 -15.64 -1.94
C ALA A 269 -1.90 -14.86 -1.67
N PHE A 270 -1.76 -13.74 -2.35
CA PHE A 270 -0.77 -12.71 -2.01
C PHE A 270 -1.33 -11.32 -2.31
N ALA A 271 -0.71 -10.31 -1.71
CA ALA A 271 -0.87 -8.92 -2.10
C ALA A 271 0.52 -8.29 -2.24
N ARG A 272 0.71 -7.44 -3.25
CA ARG A 272 1.93 -6.69 -3.50
C ARG A 272 1.60 -5.24 -3.79
N PHE A 273 2.13 -4.34 -2.96
CA PHE A 273 2.02 -2.90 -3.17
C PHE A 273 3.41 -2.29 -3.35
N GLN A 274 3.50 -1.36 -4.27
CA GLN A 274 4.69 -0.55 -4.46
C GLN A 274 4.24 0.89 -4.72
N VAL A 275 4.67 1.81 -3.87
CA VAL A 275 4.36 3.24 -4.00
C VAL A 275 4.66 3.75 -5.41
N GLY A 276 3.73 4.53 -5.98
CA GLY A 276 3.87 5.09 -7.33
C GLY A 276 3.60 4.12 -8.48
N GLN A 277 3.16 2.89 -8.20
CA GLN A 277 2.69 1.93 -9.21
C GLN A 277 1.20 1.67 -9.02
N ALA A 278 0.44 1.64 -10.12
CA ALA A 278 -0.97 1.29 -10.12
C ALA A 278 -1.16 -0.23 -9.92
#